data_1643b581462380444cc5e3844cd85464
#
_entry.id   1643b581462380444cc5e3844cd85464
#
_cell.length_a   1.000
_cell.length_b   1.000
_cell.length_c   1.000
_cell.angle_alpha   90.00
_cell.angle_beta   90.00
_cell.angle_gamma   90.00
#
_symmetry.space_group_name_H-M   'P 1'
#
loop_
_entity.id
_entity.type
_entity.pdbx_description
1 polymer ?
#
loop_
_entity_poly.entity_id
_entity_poly.type
_entity_poly.pdbx_seq_one_letter_code
_entity_poly.pdbx_strand_id
1 'polypeptide(L)'
;MKRVLFRPQAARDLKRLPNRDQDQVEDAIERFAQTGFGDAKMLAGEGRQLRLRVGDWRVRFVYEKPDIIRILHIRNRREAYR
;
A
#
# COMPACT_ATOMS: atom_id res chain seq x y z
N MET A 1 1.72 -12.40 12.07
CA MET A 1 2.30 -11.75 10.87
C MET A 1 1.36 -11.94 9.69
N LYS A 2 1.06 -10.87 8.97
CA LYS A 2 0.16 -10.94 7.83
C LYS A 2 0.95 -11.16 6.55
N ARG A 3 0.36 -11.89 5.62
CA ARG A 3 0.95 -12.06 4.29
C ARG A 3 0.59 -10.87 3.41
N VAL A 4 1.52 -10.47 2.56
CA VAL A 4 1.31 -9.38 1.61
C VAL A 4 1.34 -9.94 0.20
N LEU A 5 0.28 -9.69 -0.55
CA LEU A 5 0.18 -10.10 -1.94
C LEU A 5 -0.09 -8.85 -2.79
N PHE A 6 0.54 -8.78 -3.94
CA PHE A 6 0.40 -7.64 -4.83
C PHE A 6 -0.45 -8.02 -6.03
N ARG A 7 -1.43 -7.17 -6.36
CA ARG A 7 -2.08 -7.27 -7.66
C ARG A 7 -1.05 -6.94 -8.75
N PRO A 8 -1.24 -7.46 -9.97
CA PRO A 8 -0.32 -7.14 -11.07
C PRO A 8 -0.09 -5.66 -11.26
N GLN A 9 -1.15 -4.85 -11.15
CA GLN A 9 -1.02 -3.40 -11.25
C GLN A 9 -0.10 -2.83 -10.17
N ALA A 10 -0.27 -3.28 -8.93
CA ALA A 10 0.55 -2.82 -7.82
C ALA A 10 2.01 -3.21 -7.98
N ALA A 11 2.27 -4.42 -8.47
CA ALA A 11 3.63 -4.87 -8.73
C ALA A 11 4.29 -4.01 -9.80
N ARG A 12 3.55 -3.66 -10.85
CA ARG A 12 4.05 -2.76 -11.89
C ARG A 12 4.31 -1.36 -11.35
N ASP A 13 3.38 -0.84 -10.55
CA ASP A 13 3.53 0.48 -9.94
C ASP A 13 4.81 0.54 -9.10
N LEU A 14 5.05 -0.49 -8.28
CA LEU A 14 6.21 -0.54 -7.42
C LEU A 14 7.51 -0.48 -8.23
N LYS A 15 7.57 -1.24 -9.33
CA LYS A 15 8.76 -1.28 -10.18
C LYS A 15 9.04 0.04 -10.88
N ARG A 16 8.04 0.90 -11.03
CA ARG A 16 8.19 2.20 -11.68
C ARG A 16 8.73 3.27 -10.74
N LEU A 17 8.74 3.01 -9.44
CA LEU A 17 9.24 3.97 -8.48
C LEU A 17 10.77 4.05 -8.58
N PRO A 18 11.35 5.25 -8.33
CA PRO A 18 12.80 5.32 -8.14
C PRO A 18 13.25 4.33 -7.07
N ASN A 19 14.44 3.78 -7.21
CA ASN A 19 14.92 2.71 -6.33
C ASN A 19 14.81 3.04 -4.84
N ARG A 20 15.15 4.28 -4.46
CA ARG A 20 15.03 4.72 -3.07
C ARG A 20 13.58 4.64 -2.57
N ASP A 21 12.66 5.13 -3.39
CA ASP A 21 11.24 5.13 -3.04
C ASP A 21 10.68 3.72 -3.00
N GLN A 22 11.14 2.87 -3.93
CA GLN A 22 10.75 1.48 -3.97
C GLN A 22 11.10 0.76 -2.67
N ASP A 23 12.34 0.92 -2.20
CA ASP A 23 12.79 0.33 -0.94
C ASP A 23 11.99 0.88 0.24
N GLN A 24 11.75 2.18 0.26
CA GLN A 24 11.01 2.83 1.33
C GLN A 24 9.58 2.30 1.40
N VAL A 25 8.93 2.17 0.26
CA VAL A 25 7.55 1.68 0.20
C VAL A 25 7.48 0.21 0.60
N GLU A 26 8.39 -0.61 0.10
CA GLU A 26 8.44 -2.03 0.47
C GLU A 26 8.64 -2.21 1.97
N ASP A 27 9.57 -1.48 2.55
CA ASP A 27 9.85 -1.56 3.99
C ASP A 27 8.64 -1.14 4.81
N ALA A 28 7.96 -0.08 4.37
CA ALA A 28 6.78 0.41 5.08
C ALA A 28 5.63 -0.59 5.03
N ILE A 29 5.41 -1.21 3.88
CA ILE A 29 4.37 -2.24 3.73
C ILE A 29 4.68 -3.43 4.63
N GLU A 30 5.92 -3.88 4.62
CA GLU A 30 6.33 -5.02 5.42
C GLU A 30 6.20 -4.74 6.91
N ARG A 31 6.64 -3.56 7.34
CA ARG A 31 6.50 -3.15 8.76
C ARG A 31 5.03 -3.13 9.18
N PHE A 32 4.18 -2.56 8.34
CA PHE A 32 2.76 -2.53 8.61
C PHE A 32 2.16 -3.93 8.73
N ALA A 33 2.56 -4.83 7.83
CA ALA A 33 2.08 -6.21 7.84
C ALA A 33 2.50 -6.97 9.10
N GLN A 34 3.72 -6.68 9.59
CA GLN A 34 4.26 -7.38 10.75
C GLN A 34 3.80 -6.79 12.08
N THR A 35 3.70 -5.48 12.17
CA THR A 35 3.52 -4.79 13.45
C THR A 35 2.24 -3.99 13.56
N GLY A 36 1.58 -3.68 12.45
CA GLY A 36 0.44 -2.76 12.42
C GLY A 36 0.84 -1.29 12.44
N PHE A 37 2.14 -0.99 12.54
CA PHE A 37 2.60 0.40 12.51
C PHE A 37 2.62 0.94 11.10
N GLY A 38 2.08 2.15 10.96
CA GLY A 38 2.07 2.85 9.70
C GLY A 38 0.93 3.85 9.67
N ASP A 39 1.00 4.80 8.75
CA ASP A 39 -0.04 5.80 8.56
C ASP A 39 -1.12 5.22 7.65
N ALA A 40 -1.95 4.36 8.23
CA ALA A 40 -3.01 3.67 7.51
C ALA A 40 -4.37 4.22 7.92
N LYS A 41 -5.25 4.41 6.94
CA LYS A 41 -6.57 4.96 7.16
C LYS A 41 -7.58 4.27 6.25
N MET A 42 -8.75 3.94 6.81
CA MET A 42 -9.85 3.43 6.03
C MET A 42 -10.47 4.56 5.20
N LEU A 43 -10.78 4.26 3.95
CA LEU A 43 -11.31 5.26 3.02
C LEU A 43 -12.84 5.20 3.00
N ALA A 44 -13.46 6.34 3.29
CA ALA A 44 -14.92 6.46 3.26
C ALA A 44 -15.41 6.34 1.81
N GLY A 45 -16.49 5.56 1.61
CA GLY A 45 -17.10 5.41 0.30
C GLY A 45 -16.34 4.53 -0.67
N GLU A 46 -15.23 3.94 -0.24
CA GLU A 46 -14.38 3.10 -1.08
C GLU A 46 -14.47 1.61 -0.67
N GLY A 47 -15.60 1.20 -0.13
CA GLY A 47 -15.79 -0.16 0.36
C GLY A 47 -14.87 -0.42 1.54
N ARG A 48 -14.09 -1.50 1.47
CA ARG A 48 -13.15 -1.88 2.53
C ARG A 48 -11.72 -1.46 2.23
N GLN A 49 -11.54 -0.51 1.33
CA GLN A 49 -10.20 -0.09 0.95
C GLN A 49 -9.57 0.78 2.00
N LEU A 50 -8.26 0.59 2.18
CA LEU A 50 -7.45 1.39 3.08
C LEU A 50 -6.30 2.02 2.28
N ARG A 51 -5.74 3.07 2.86
CA ARG A 51 -4.57 3.76 2.31
C ARG A 51 -3.45 3.70 3.33
N LEU A 52 -2.28 3.26 2.89
CA LEU A 52 -1.05 3.40 3.67
C LEU A 52 -0.24 4.52 3.04
N ARG A 53 0.00 5.56 3.80
CA ARG A 53 0.78 6.70 3.34
C ARG A 53 2.26 6.48 3.63
N VAL A 54 3.09 6.58 2.60
CA VAL A 54 4.54 6.42 2.71
C VAL A 54 5.18 7.60 1.97
N GLY A 55 5.53 8.65 2.72
CA GLY A 55 6.03 9.88 2.11
C GLY A 55 4.98 10.46 1.14
N ASP A 56 5.39 10.67 -0.10
CA ASP A 56 4.48 11.15 -1.14
C ASP A 56 3.69 10.05 -1.83
N TRP A 57 3.90 8.81 -1.42
CA TRP A 57 3.25 7.67 -2.03
C TRP A 57 2.03 7.24 -1.24
N ARG A 58 1.02 6.76 -1.97
CA ARG A 58 -0.21 6.24 -1.39
C ARG A 58 -0.39 4.81 -1.85
N VAL A 59 -0.31 3.89 -0.90
CA VAL A 59 -0.50 2.46 -1.14
C VAL A 59 -1.94 2.12 -0.82
N ARG A 60 -2.71 1.74 -1.84
CA ARG A 60 -4.10 1.32 -1.65
C ARG A 60 -4.14 -0.18 -1.44
N PHE A 61 -4.86 -0.62 -0.41
CA PHE A 61 -4.91 -2.05 -0.10
C PHE A 61 -6.24 -2.44 0.55
N VAL A 62 -6.46 -3.75 0.63
CA VAL A 62 -7.60 -4.33 1.34
C VAL A 62 -7.11 -5.49 2.17
N TYR A 63 -7.84 -5.82 3.24
CA TYR A 63 -7.68 -7.09 3.92
C TYR A 63 -8.55 -8.10 3.19
N GLU A 64 -7.94 -8.91 2.36
CA GLU A 64 -8.64 -9.96 1.63
C GLU A 64 -9.14 -11.04 2.59
N LYS A 65 -8.32 -11.32 3.60
CA LYS A 65 -8.62 -12.13 4.77
C LYS A 65 -7.96 -11.47 5.96
N PRO A 66 -8.31 -11.83 7.20
CA PRO A 66 -7.70 -11.20 8.37
C PRO A 66 -6.18 -11.23 8.38
N ASP A 67 -5.57 -12.26 7.75
CA ASP A 67 -4.13 -12.42 7.70
C ASP A 67 -3.53 -12.15 6.31
N ILE A 68 -4.33 -11.65 5.35
CA ILE A 68 -3.85 -11.38 4.00
C ILE A 68 -4.16 -9.93 3.60
N ILE A 69 -3.09 -9.18 3.30
CA ILE A 69 -3.17 -7.83 2.77
C ILE A 69 -2.96 -7.90 1.26
N ARG A 70 -3.93 -7.41 0.49
CA ARG A 70 -3.83 -7.34 -0.97
C ARG A 70 -3.55 -5.90 -1.37
N ILE A 71 -2.37 -5.66 -1.96
CA ILE A 71 -2.02 -4.33 -2.46
C ILE A 71 -2.64 -4.14 -3.83
N LEU A 72 -3.44 -3.09 -3.98
CA LEU A 72 -4.20 -2.81 -5.18
C LEU A 72 -3.45 -1.95 -6.17
N HIS A 73 -2.88 -0.85 -5.71
CA HIS A 73 -2.07 0.05 -6.53
C HIS A 73 -1.23 0.96 -5.63
N ILE A 74 -0.23 1.58 -6.23
CA ILE A 74 0.64 2.54 -5.54
C ILE A 74 0.69 3.77 -6.42
N ARG A 75 0.32 4.94 -5.88
CA ARG A 75 0.26 6.18 -6.64
C ARG A 75 0.92 7.31 -5.89
N ASN A 76 1.44 8.28 -6.65
CA ASN A 76 1.95 9.50 -6.07
C ASN A 76 0.77 10.28 -5.49
N ARG A 77 1.04 11.08 -4.49
CA ARG A 77 0.04 11.90 -3.81
C ARG A 77 -0.78 12.77 -4.80
N ARG A 78 -0.14 13.27 -5.86
CA ARG A 78 -0.82 14.09 -6.87
C ARG A 78 -1.84 13.29 -7.66
N GLU A 79 -1.52 12.03 -7.97
CA GLU A 79 -2.40 11.16 -8.72
C GLU A 79 -3.55 10.64 -7.87
N ALA A 80 -3.33 10.50 -6.57
CA ALA A 80 -4.32 9.94 -5.66
C ALA A 80 -5.54 10.84 -5.47
N TYR A 81 -5.42 12.13 -5.80
CA TYR A 81 -6.49 13.10 -5.61
C TYR A 81 -7.12 13.57 -6.93
N ARG A 82 -6.83 12.88 -8.00
CA ARG A 82 -7.45 13.17 -9.30
C ARG A 82 -8.74 12.40 -9.49
#